data_4aef89f276b6abf815864c57f848beef
#
_entry.id   4aef89f276b6abf815864c57f848beef
#
_cell.length_a   1.000
_cell.length_b   1.000
_cell.length_c   1.000
_cell.angle_alpha   90.00
_cell.angle_beta   90.00
_cell.angle_gamma   90.00
#
_symmetry.space_group_name_H-M   'P 1'
#
loop_
_entity.id
_entity.type
_entity.pdbx_description
1 polymer ?
#
loop_
_entity_poly.entity_id
_entity_poly.type
_entity_poly.pdbx_seq_one_letter_code
_entity_poly.pdbx_strand_id
1 'polypeptide(L)'
;MVINVEGDDLVIPRQEHYEIDSFVDGSIMTLADAPWPGLTPDLLSVLLVVATQARGSVLIHQKMFESRLFFVDKLIDMGAQIILCDPHRAVVVGHDHQKRLRAGRMSSPDIRAGIALLIAALSAQGTSRIENIAQIDRGYQDIEERLNLLGAHITRNKEA
;
A
#
# COMPACT_ATOMS: atom_id res chain seq x y z
N MET A 1 9.57 -9.88 -5.90
CA MET A 1 8.29 -10.25 -6.58
C MET A 1 8.62 -10.77 -7.96
N VAL A 2 8.09 -11.94 -8.33
CA VAL A 2 8.27 -12.55 -9.66
C VAL A 2 7.16 -12.04 -10.57
N ILE A 3 7.55 -11.52 -11.73
CA ILE A 3 6.64 -11.05 -12.78
C ILE A 3 7.16 -11.66 -14.10
N ASN A 4 6.30 -12.36 -14.80
CA ASN A 4 6.61 -12.95 -16.10
C ASN A 4 5.95 -12.12 -17.21
N VAL A 5 6.61 -12.01 -18.34
CA VAL A 5 6.05 -11.39 -19.56
C VAL A 5 5.71 -12.51 -20.53
N GLU A 6 4.45 -12.64 -20.91
CA GLU A 6 3.95 -13.65 -21.83
C GLU A 6 3.23 -12.95 -22.99
N GLY A 7 3.96 -12.67 -24.09
CA GLY A 7 3.43 -11.84 -25.18
C GLY A 7 3.17 -10.41 -24.69
N ASP A 8 1.93 -9.96 -24.77
CA ASP A 8 1.50 -8.62 -24.31
C ASP A 8 0.98 -8.64 -22.85
N ASP A 9 1.01 -9.79 -22.19
CA ASP A 9 0.48 -9.96 -20.84
C ASP A 9 1.59 -9.93 -19.78
N LEU A 10 1.27 -9.34 -18.62
CA LEU A 10 2.06 -9.45 -17.39
C LEU A 10 1.42 -10.49 -16.48
N VAL A 11 2.11 -11.59 -16.26
CA VAL A 11 1.66 -12.69 -15.39
C VAL A 11 2.35 -12.59 -14.04
N ILE A 12 1.56 -12.43 -12.99
CA ILE A 12 2.03 -12.44 -11.61
C ILE A 12 1.59 -13.75 -10.98
N PRO A 13 2.47 -14.78 -10.92
CA PRO A 13 2.11 -16.06 -10.32
C PRO A 13 1.88 -15.91 -8.83
N ARG A 14 1.15 -16.87 -8.25
CA ARG A 14 1.01 -16.94 -6.80
C ARG A 14 2.39 -17.06 -6.15
N GLN A 15 2.67 -16.20 -5.19
CA GLN A 15 3.90 -16.18 -4.42
C GLN A 15 3.56 -16.21 -2.93
N GLU A 16 4.18 -17.13 -2.20
CA GLU A 16 3.98 -17.22 -0.75
C GLU A 16 4.83 -16.20 -0.01
N HIS A 17 5.97 -15.85 -0.59
CA HIS A 17 6.92 -14.89 -0.03
C HIS A 17 7.44 -13.95 -1.11
N TYR A 18 7.67 -12.71 -0.74
CA TYR A 18 8.47 -11.77 -1.51
C TYR A 18 9.34 -10.96 -0.56
N GLU A 19 10.58 -10.76 -0.95
CA GLU A 19 11.60 -10.15 -0.12
C GLU A 19 11.89 -8.72 -0.55
N ILE A 20 12.26 -7.91 0.43
CA ILE A 20 12.86 -6.60 0.23
C ILE A 20 14.35 -6.82 0.32
N ASP A 21 15.05 -6.67 -0.80
CA ASP A 21 16.49 -6.82 -0.85
C ASP A 21 17.18 -5.66 -0.11
N SER A 22 18.32 -5.97 0.52
CA SER A 22 19.23 -4.92 0.99
C SER A 22 20.08 -4.39 -0.16
N PHE A 23 20.68 -3.22 0.01
CA PHE A 23 21.70 -2.76 -0.90
C PHE A 23 22.94 -3.68 -0.82
N VAL A 24 23.82 -3.61 -1.83
CA VAL A 24 25.01 -4.47 -1.94
C VAL A 24 25.94 -4.34 -0.72
N ASP A 25 25.96 -3.20 -0.07
CA ASP A 25 26.70 -2.92 1.16
C ASP A 25 26.00 -3.41 2.43
N GLY A 26 24.85 -4.08 2.31
CA GLY A 26 24.02 -4.55 3.42
C GLY A 26 23.15 -3.50 4.08
N SER A 27 23.17 -2.27 3.61
CA SER A 27 22.30 -1.22 4.13
C SER A 27 20.82 -1.46 3.78
N ILE A 28 19.94 -0.91 4.62
CA ILE A 28 18.46 -1.02 4.43
C ILE A 28 18.05 -0.32 3.15
N MET A 29 17.26 -1.01 2.33
CA MET A 29 16.69 -0.43 1.12
C MET A 29 15.93 0.84 1.44
N THR A 30 16.14 1.87 0.62
CA THR A 30 15.40 3.12 0.68
C THR A 30 14.60 3.30 -0.60
N LEU A 31 13.27 3.43 -0.47
CA LEU A 31 12.37 3.82 -1.54
C LEU A 31 12.05 5.29 -1.38
N ALA A 32 12.53 6.11 -2.31
CA ALA A 32 12.30 7.55 -2.32
C ALA A 32 11.64 7.97 -3.62
N ASP A 33 10.65 8.86 -3.54
CA ASP A 33 10.09 9.48 -4.72
C ASP A 33 11.06 10.51 -5.31
N ALA A 34 11.00 10.65 -6.61
CA ALA A 34 11.82 11.59 -7.36
C ALA A 34 11.15 11.97 -8.70
N PRO A 35 11.52 13.12 -9.30
CA PRO A 35 11.11 13.45 -10.67
C PRO A 35 11.52 12.34 -11.66
N TRP A 36 10.78 12.26 -12.77
CA TRP A 36 11.11 11.31 -13.84
C TRP A 36 12.61 11.39 -14.24
N PRO A 37 13.30 10.27 -14.41
CA PRO A 37 12.84 8.86 -14.42
C PRO A 37 12.82 8.17 -13.04
N GLY A 38 12.77 8.90 -11.95
CA GLY A 38 12.68 8.34 -10.61
C GLY A 38 11.29 7.78 -10.28
N LEU A 39 11.14 7.27 -9.05
CA LEU A 39 9.88 6.70 -8.57
C LEU A 39 8.82 7.79 -8.43
N THR A 40 7.68 7.60 -9.10
CA THR A 40 6.56 8.54 -8.96
C THR A 40 6.00 8.55 -7.53
N PRO A 41 5.73 9.73 -6.95
CA PRO A 41 5.15 9.85 -5.61
C PRO A 41 3.76 9.20 -5.49
N ASP A 42 3.05 8.99 -6.61
CA ASP A 42 1.72 8.39 -6.62
C ASP A 42 1.73 6.91 -6.23
N LEU A 43 2.84 6.22 -6.46
CA LEU A 43 2.99 4.80 -6.12
C LEU A 43 3.64 4.56 -4.75
N LEU A 44 4.23 5.58 -4.13
CA LEU A 44 4.97 5.40 -2.88
C LEU A 44 4.11 4.84 -1.75
N SER A 45 2.86 5.34 -1.62
CA SER A 45 1.90 4.85 -0.63
C SER A 45 1.48 3.39 -0.88
N VAL A 46 1.34 2.99 -2.14
CA VAL A 46 1.04 1.61 -2.52
C VAL A 46 2.20 0.69 -2.18
N LEU A 47 3.43 1.08 -2.52
CA LEU A 47 4.63 0.31 -2.20
C LEU A 47 4.83 0.17 -0.68
N LEU A 48 4.49 1.21 0.09
CA LEU A 48 4.51 1.15 1.55
C LEU A 48 3.57 0.04 2.07
N VAL A 49 2.35 -0.05 1.55
CA VAL A 49 1.41 -1.11 1.94
C VAL A 49 1.93 -2.49 1.53
N VAL A 50 2.44 -2.64 0.31
CA VAL A 50 3.04 -3.91 -0.15
C VAL A 50 4.17 -4.33 0.78
N ALA A 51 5.03 -3.39 1.19
CA ALA A 51 6.14 -3.65 2.10
C ALA A 51 5.68 -4.19 3.46
N THR A 52 4.47 -3.84 3.94
CA THR A 52 3.96 -4.39 5.22
C THR A 52 3.81 -5.90 5.22
N GLN A 53 3.63 -6.52 4.04
CA GLN A 53 3.43 -7.96 3.88
C GLN A 53 4.68 -8.67 3.35
N ALA A 54 5.69 -7.93 2.90
CA ALA A 54 6.96 -8.48 2.44
C ALA A 54 7.82 -9.01 3.60
N ARG A 55 8.86 -9.74 3.29
CA ARG A 55 9.92 -10.11 4.22
C ARG A 55 11.03 -9.07 4.15
N GLY A 56 11.41 -8.50 5.29
CA GLY A 56 12.49 -7.51 5.37
C GLY A 56 12.02 -6.15 5.82
N SER A 57 12.89 -5.16 5.70
CA SER A 57 12.63 -3.78 6.12
C SER A 57 12.99 -2.81 5.03
N VAL A 58 12.24 -1.72 4.93
CA VAL A 58 12.48 -0.64 3.97
C VAL A 58 12.25 0.72 4.60
N LEU A 59 13.09 1.68 4.26
CA LEU A 59 12.87 3.08 4.54
C LEU A 59 12.08 3.72 3.38
N ILE A 60 10.88 4.17 3.66
CA ILE A 60 10.08 4.98 2.75
C ILE A 60 10.45 6.44 2.99
N HIS A 61 10.87 7.14 1.95
CA HIS A 61 11.26 8.54 2.04
C HIS A 61 10.53 9.37 0.98
N GLN A 62 9.54 10.13 1.42
CA GLN A 62 8.79 11.03 0.58
C GLN A 62 9.47 12.39 0.52
N LYS A 63 10.04 12.74 -0.64
CA LYS A 63 10.83 13.95 -0.85
C LYS A 63 10.06 15.07 -1.51
N MET A 64 9.08 14.72 -2.37
CA MET A 64 8.45 15.69 -3.28
C MET A 64 7.27 16.43 -2.67
N PHE A 65 6.65 15.89 -1.59
CA PHE A 65 5.46 16.49 -1.00
C PHE A 65 5.52 16.42 0.52
N GLU A 66 4.98 17.43 1.19
CA GLU A 66 4.88 17.44 2.63
C GLU A 66 3.72 16.58 3.14
N SER A 67 3.92 15.98 4.31
CA SER A 67 2.87 15.43 5.18
C SER A 67 1.98 14.34 4.57
N ARG A 68 2.46 13.57 3.58
CA ARG A 68 1.65 12.53 2.93
C ARG A 68 1.69 11.16 3.62
N LEU A 69 2.50 11.02 4.67
CA LEU A 69 2.60 9.77 5.44
C LEU A 69 1.60 9.71 6.62
N PHE A 70 0.72 10.67 6.79
CA PHE A 70 -0.26 10.66 7.89
C PHE A 70 -1.22 9.45 7.87
N PHE A 71 -1.51 8.88 6.69
CA PHE A 71 -2.34 7.69 6.61
C PHE A 71 -1.69 6.45 7.25
N VAL A 72 -0.38 6.49 7.50
CA VAL A 72 0.39 5.41 8.14
C VAL A 72 -0.16 5.07 9.51
N ASP A 73 -0.71 6.04 10.25
CA ASP A 73 -1.36 5.79 11.54
C ASP A 73 -2.47 4.73 11.41
N LYS A 74 -3.23 4.76 10.31
CA LYS A 74 -4.29 3.77 10.06
C LYS A 74 -3.72 2.37 9.79
N LEU A 75 -2.57 2.29 9.13
CA LEU A 75 -1.89 1.00 8.93
C LEU A 75 -1.33 0.46 10.25
N ILE A 76 -0.82 1.31 11.12
CA ILE A 76 -0.38 0.93 12.47
C ILE A 76 -1.57 0.43 13.29
N ASP A 77 -2.71 1.12 13.26
CA ASP A 77 -3.96 0.66 13.89
C ASP A 77 -4.40 -0.71 13.37
N MET A 78 -4.19 -0.98 12.09
CA MET A 78 -4.44 -2.30 11.48
C MET A 78 -3.40 -3.35 11.87
N GLY A 79 -2.34 -2.98 12.57
CA GLY A 79 -1.30 -3.88 13.07
C GLY A 79 -0.04 -3.94 12.21
N ALA A 80 0.15 -3.05 11.25
CA ALA A 80 1.41 -2.95 10.51
C ALA A 80 2.55 -2.50 11.44
N GLN A 81 3.73 -3.04 11.22
CA GLN A 81 4.93 -2.65 11.94
C GLN A 81 5.62 -1.50 11.20
N ILE A 82 5.29 -0.29 11.58
CA ILE A 82 5.81 0.93 10.95
C ILE A 82 6.32 1.87 12.04
N ILE A 83 7.50 2.43 11.83
CA ILE A 83 8.08 3.49 12.64
C ILE A 83 8.02 4.77 11.82
N LEU A 84 7.15 5.70 12.19
CA LEU A 84 7.12 7.02 11.58
C LEU A 84 8.26 7.84 12.17
N CYS A 85 9.31 8.09 11.39
CA CYS A 85 10.49 8.81 11.84
C CYS A 85 10.24 10.33 11.89
N ASP A 86 9.56 10.84 10.86
CA ASP A 86 9.14 12.23 10.70
C ASP A 86 8.04 12.32 9.62
N PRO A 87 7.52 13.51 9.27
CA PRO A 87 6.46 13.65 8.27
C PRO A 87 6.81 13.11 6.87
N HIS A 88 8.09 12.87 6.59
CA HIS A 88 8.61 12.47 5.29
C HIS A 88 9.18 11.06 5.26
N ARG A 89 9.47 10.45 6.42
CA ARG A 89 10.17 9.17 6.50
C ARG A 89 9.49 8.19 7.43
N ALA A 90 9.32 6.98 6.94
CA ALA A 90 8.80 5.86 7.72
C ALA A 90 9.60 4.59 7.43
N VAL A 91 9.95 3.85 8.47
CA VAL A 91 10.53 2.51 8.34
C VAL A 91 9.40 1.50 8.43
N VAL A 92 9.29 0.65 7.43
CA VAL A 92 8.34 -0.45 7.40
C VAL A 92 9.09 -1.76 7.65
N VAL A 93 8.62 -2.53 8.62
CA VAL A 93 9.08 -3.91 8.87
C VAL A 93 7.97 -4.84 8.41
N GLY A 94 8.24 -5.59 7.36
CA GLY A 94 7.25 -6.47 6.75
C GLY A 94 6.96 -7.72 7.58
N HIS A 95 5.74 -8.24 7.48
CA HIS A 95 5.25 -9.37 8.25
C HIS A 95 5.51 -10.74 7.59
N ASP A 96 6.06 -10.76 6.37
CA ASP A 96 6.30 -12.00 5.60
C ASP A 96 5.03 -12.88 5.52
N HIS A 97 3.86 -12.28 5.36
CA HIS A 97 2.55 -12.93 5.38
C HIS A 97 2.23 -13.74 6.66
N GLN A 98 3.10 -13.71 7.69
CA GLN A 98 2.88 -14.46 8.93
C GLN A 98 1.78 -13.85 9.81
N LYS A 99 1.60 -12.53 9.70
CA LYS A 99 0.55 -11.81 10.42
C LYS A 99 -0.26 -11.01 9.41
N ARG A 100 -1.56 -11.21 9.42
CA ARG A 100 -2.47 -10.41 8.60
C ARG A 100 -2.78 -9.09 9.30
N LEU A 101 -2.98 -8.06 8.50
CA LEU A 101 -3.54 -6.82 9.00
C LEU A 101 -4.96 -7.08 9.55
N ARG A 102 -5.37 -6.31 10.54
CA ARG A 102 -6.72 -6.35 11.10
C ARG A 102 -7.62 -5.38 10.37
N ALA A 103 -8.86 -5.76 10.18
CA ALA A 103 -9.87 -4.86 9.66
C ALA A 103 -10.05 -3.63 10.56
N GLY A 104 -10.41 -2.50 9.96
CA GLY A 104 -10.59 -1.25 10.67
C GLY A 104 -11.55 -0.29 9.97
N ARG A 105 -11.89 0.78 10.69
CA ARG A 105 -12.62 1.92 10.13
C ARG A 105 -11.62 3.02 9.80
N MET A 106 -11.65 3.47 8.55
CA MET A 106 -10.69 4.42 8.00
C MET A 106 -11.42 5.51 7.22
N SER A 107 -10.78 6.65 7.03
CA SER A 107 -11.26 7.69 6.14
C SER A 107 -10.18 7.99 5.11
N SER A 108 -10.55 8.09 3.85
CA SER A 108 -9.63 8.46 2.77
C SER A 108 -9.30 9.95 2.84
N PRO A 109 -8.06 10.35 3.17
CA PRO A 109 -7.69 11.76 3.22
C PRO A 109 -7.49 12.36 1.83
N ASP A 110 -6.99 11.55 0.90
CA ASP A 110 -6.73 11.92 -0.49
C ASP A 110 -6.74 10.66 -1.38
N ILE A 111 -6.57 10.85 -2.68
CA ILE A 111 -6.61 9.78 -3.69
C ILE A 111 -5.53 8.71 -3.47
N ARG A 112 -4.31 9.09 -3.09
CA ARG A 112 -3.15 8.19 -2.99
C ARG A 112 -3.21 7.37 -1.70
N ALA A 113 -3.47 8.05 -0.60
CA ALA A 113 -3.68 7.38 0.68
C ALA A 113 -4.94 6.51 0.63
N GLY A 114 -6.01 6.97 -0.03
CA GLY A 114 -7.25 6.23 -0.18
C GLY A 114 -7.06 4.89 -0.89
N ILE A 115 -6.35 4.86 -2.02
CA ILE A 115 -6.08 3.60 -2.73
C ILE A 115 -5.15 2.69 -1.91
N ALA A 116 -4.17 3.24 -1.21
CA ALA A 116 -3.29 2.47 -0.32
C ALA A 116 -4.08 1.82 0.82
N LEU A 117 -5.00 2.56 1.47
CA LEU A 117 -5.88 2.02 2.51
C LEU A 117 -6.83 0.95 1.95
N LEU A 118 -7.30 1.10 0.72
CA LEU A 118 -8.13 0.06 0.06
C LEU A 118 -7.32 -1.23 -0.15
N ILE A 119 -6.09 -1.14 -0.64
CA ILE A 119 -5.20 -2.30 -0.80
C ILE A 119 -4.91 -2.95 0.56
N ALA A 120 -4.64 -2.16 1.59
CA ALA A 120 -4.46 -2.67 2.95
C ALA A 120 -5.70 -3.38 3.46
N ALA A 121 -6.89 -2.83 3.24
CA ALA A 121 -8.16 -3.44 3.62
C ALA A 121 -8.41 -4.79 2.92
N LEU A 122 -8.04 -4.91 1.64
CA LEU A 122 -8.13 -6.18 0.89
C LEU A 122 -7.21 -7.26 1.44
N SER A 123 -6.07 -6.89 2.04
CA SER A 123 -5.15 -7.83 2.69
C SER A 123 -5.49 -8.13 4.15
N ALA A 124 -6.43 -7.39 4.74
CA ALA A 124 -6.77 -7.49 6.16
C ALA A 124 -7.73 -8.65 6.45
N GLN A 125 -7.67 -9.17 7.67
CA GLN A 125 -8.63 -10.13 8.16
C GLN A 125 -9.87 -9.43 8.74
N GLY A 126 -11.06 -9.78 8.27
CA GLY A 126 -12.33 -9.20 8.68
C GLY A 126 -12.85 -8.18 7.66
N THR A 127 -13.83 -7.37 8.07
CA THR A 127 -14.46 -6.37 7.20
C THR A 127 -14.00 -4.97 7.58
N SER A 128 -13.34 -4.30 6.65
CA SER A 128 -12.94 -2.90 6.80
C SER A 128 -14.01 -1.96 6.25
N ARG A 129 -14.09 -0.77 6.81
CA ARG A 129 -14.93 0.32 6.31
C ARG A 129 -14.06 1.52 5.96
N ILE A 130 -14.19 1.99 4.72
CA ILE A 130 -13.50 3.18 4.23
C ILE A 130 -14.53 4.26 3.94
N GLU A 131 -14.36 5.41 4.57
CA GLU A 131 -15.20 6.60 4.40
C GLU A 131 -14.51 7.61 3.49
N ASN A 132 -15.26 8.63 3.04
CA ASN A 132 -14.76 9.68 2.14
C ASN A 132 -14.19 9.12 0.83
N ILE A 133 -14.87 8.11 0.28
CA ILE A 133 -14.45 7.39 -0.94
C ILE A 133 -14.45 8.26 -2.20
N ALA A 134 -15.17 9.39 -2.19
CA ALA A 134 -15.12 10.36 -3.27
C ALA A 134 -13.70 10.82 -3.62
N GLN A 135 -12.76 10.75 -2.67
CA GLN A 135 -11.34 11.02 -2.93
C GLN A 135 -10.70 9.94 -3.81
N ILE A 136 -11.11 8.68 -3.64
CA ILE A 136 -10.63 7.55 -4.45
C ILE A 136 -11.21 7.65 -5.86
N ASP A 137 -12.51 7.96 -5.99
CA ASP A 137 -13.22 8.04 -7.26
C ASP A 137 -12.62 9.07 -8.22
N ARG A 138 -11.90 10.07 -7.72
CA ARG A 138 -11.23 11.10 -8.54
C ARG A 138 -10.20 10.55 -9.52
N GLY A 139 -9.66 9.36 -9.29
CA GLY A 139 -8.65 8.76 -10.15
C GLY A 139 -8.82 7.26 -10.38
N TYR A 140 -9.77 6.62 -9.71
CA TYR A 140 -10.01 5.19 -9.81
C TYR A 140 -11.50 4.92 -10.03
N GLN A 141 -11.93 5.11 -11.27
CA GLN A 141 -13.32 4.92 -11.66
C GLN A 141 -13.77 3.47 -11.40
N ASP A 142 -14.94 3.35 -10.75
CA ASP A 142 -15.64 2.07 -10.48
C ASP A 142 -14.70 1.00 -9.92
N ILE A 143 -13.79 1.43 -9.02
CA ILE A 143 -12.70 0.57 -8.51
C ILE A 143 -13.25 -0.66 -7.78
N GLU A 144 -14.37 -0.54 -7.07
CA GLU A 144 -15.02 -1.66 -6.40
C GLU A 144 -15.53 -2.71 -7.38
N GLU A 145 -16.15 -2.30 -8.49
CA GLU A 145 -16.64 -3.22 -9.50
C GLU A 145 -15.48 -3.95 -10.17
N ARG A 146 -14.44 -3.21 -10.54
CA ARG A 146 -13.23 -3.75 -11.19
C ARG A 146 -12.51 -4.75 -10.29
N LEU A 147 -12.35 -4.45 -9.00
CA LEU A 147 -11.71 -5.36 -8.05
C LEU A 147 -12.60 -6.56 -7.72
N ASN A 148 -13.93 -6.38 -7.68
CA ASN A 148 -14.86 -7.50 -7.50
C ASN A 148 -14.81 -8.49 -8.66
N LEU A 149 -14.60 -8.04 -9.90
CA LEU A 149 -14.36 -8.92 -11.06
C LEU A 149 -13.07 -9.75 -10.89
N LEU A 150 -12.11 -9.28 -10.10
CA LEU A 150 -10.90 -10.00 -9.74
C LEU A 150 -11.04 -10.88 -8.48
N GLY A 151 -12.24 -10.96 -7.90
CA GLY A 151 -12.54 -11.79 -6.73
C GLY A 151 -12.51 -11.06 -5.38
N ALA A 152 -12.46 -9.73 -5.37
CA ALA A 152 -12.66 -8.97 -4.14
C ALA A 152 -14.13 -9.01 -3.71
N HIS A 153 -14.39 -8.62 -2.45
CA HIS A 153 -15.74 -8.51 -1.88
C HIS A 153 -15.92 -7.10 -1.32
N ILE A 154 -16.19 -6.16 -2.21
CA ILE A 154 -16.35 -4.73 -1.88
C ILE A 154 -17.80 -4.33 -2.11
N THR A 155 -18.40 -3.67 -1.13
CA THR A 155 -19.75 -3.12 -1.23
C THR A 155 -19.69 -1.63 -1.02
N ARG A 156 -20.25 -0.87 -1.96
CA ARG A 156 -20.42 0.58 -1.84
C ARG A 156 -21.74 0.87 -1.15
N ASN A 157 -21.68 1.48 0.03
CA ASN A 157 -22.86 1.98 0.72
C ASN A 157 -23.09 3.44 0.29
N LYS A 158 -24.29 3.76 -0.21
CA LYS A 158 -24.69 5.15 -0.37
C LYS A 158 -24.92 5.73 1.02
N GLU A 159 -24.31 6.88 1.30
CA GLU A 159 -24.71 7.63 2.48
C GLU A 159 -26.20 8.02 2.32
N ALA A 160 -26.97 7.74 3.37
CA ALA A 160 -28.38 8.10 3.44
C ALA A 160 -28.53 9.61 3.65
#